data_bdc877b390ef216ae97a85bea2a62a64
#
_entry.id   bdc877b390ef216ae97a85bea2a62a64
#
_cell.length_a   1.000
_cell.length_b   1.000
_cell.length_c   1.000
_cell.angle_alpha   90.00
_cell.angle_beta   90.00
_cell.angle_gamma   90.00
#
_symmetry.space_group_name_H-M   'P 1'
#
loop_
_entity.id
_entity.type
_entity.pdbx_description
1 polymer ?
#
loop_
_entity_poly.entity_id
_entity_poly.type
_entity_poly.pdbx_seq_one_letter_code
_entity_poly.pdbx_strand_id
1 'polypeptide(L)'
;MNKTTHYIIALIVMLIFNHGYSQMNYSVKVETGFLKYQFNTVHVDPGPNWKGYNLEGENGIDLNVINGIDFKNKWFIGIGLGYLNFEGLNGLSMFSDFEYLPLKTRLTPLVNLKFGYSHLWNQYENGTGAGLAELCFGINFKLTERLDIYTKSGFLITQQSMLIPIRFGIRF
;
A
#
# COMPACT_ATOMS: atom_id res chain seq x y z
N MET A 1 38.09 5.73 15.79
CA MET A 1 37.05 6.75 15.99
C MET A 1 36.97 7.07 17.46
N ASN A 2 37.08 8.34 17.83
CA ASN A 2 37.23 8.78 19.22
C ASN A 2 35.95 8.54 20.04
N LYS A 3 36.02 8.06 21.29
CA LYS A 3 34.89 7.85 22.19
C LYS A 3 33.95 9.07 22.28
N THR A 4 34.53 10.25 22.23
CA THR A 4 33.82 11.55 22.21
C THR A 4 32.90 11.71 21.01
N THR A 5 33.28 11.20 19.84
CA THR A 5 32.49 11.25 18.61
C THR A 5 31.20 10.42 18.71
N HIS A 6 31.29 9.28 19.41
CA HIS A 6 30.09 8.40 19.63
C HIS A 6 29.07 9.06 20.56
N TYR A 7 29.54 9.76 21.60
CA TYR A 7 28.64 10.49 22.52
C TYR A 7 27.98 11.68 21.83
N ILE A 8 28.67 12.38 20.94
CA ILE A 8 28.09 13.49 20.17
C ILE A 8 27.03 12.96 19.20
N ILE A 9 27.31 11.87 18.48
CA ILE A 9 26.36 11.24 17.57
C ILE A 9 25.13 10.73 18.34
N ALA A 10 25.33 10.06 19.48
CA ALA A 10 24.24 9.59 20.33
C ALA A 10 23.39 10.74 20.87
N LEU A 11 24.01 11.86 21.27
CA LEU A 11 23.31 13.06 21.73
C LEU A 11 22.49 13.71 20.60
N ILE A 12 23.05 13.82 19.38
CA ILE A 12 22.36 14.36 18.21
C ILE A 12 21.15 13.47 17.86
N VAL A 13 21.33 12.14 17.83
CA VAL A 13 20.26 11.18 17.61
C VAL A 13 19.16 11.34 18.66
N MET A 14 19.53 11.45 19.93
CA MET A 14 18.58 11.63 21.04
C MET A 14 17.80 12.96 20.96
N LEU A 15 18.45 14.03 20.52
CA LEU A 15 17.81 15.33 20.29
C LEU A 15 16.84 15.31 19.11
N ILE A 16 17.17 14.60 18.03
CA ILE A 16 16.28 14.43 16.87
C ILE A 16 15.00 13.66 17.26
N PHE A 17 15.12 12.61 18.08
CA PHE A 17 13.98 11.83 18.55
C PHE A 17 13.02 12.66 19.45
N ASN A 18 13.54 13.52 20.32
CA ASN A 18 12.67 14.31 21.24
C ASN A 18 11.79 15.34 20.53
N HIS A 19 12.18 15.86 19.37
CA HIS A 19 11.35 16.81 18.60
C HIS A 19 10.29 16.14 17.72
N GLY A 20 10.37 14.82 17.52
CA GLY A 20 9.46 14.05 16.67
C GLY A 20 8.15 13.64 17.35
N TYR A 21 8.15 13.38 18.64
CA TYR A 21 7.01 12.78 19.36
C TYR A 21 5.76 13.66 19.45
N SER A 22 5.90 14.97 19.40
CA SER A 22 4.78 15.93 19.53
C SER A 22 3.86 16.02 18.31
N GLN A 23 4.16 15.29 17.21
CA GLN A 23 3.43 15.42 15.94
C GLN A 23 3.11 14.07 15.29
N MET A 24 3.20 12.98 16.04
CA MET A 24 2.85 11.62 15.58
C MET A 24 1.50 11.22 16.17
N ASN A 25 0.58 10.82 15.30
CA ASN A 25 -0.71 10.26 15.70
C ASN A 25 -0.82 8.83 15.13
N TYR A 26 -1.30 7.91 15.95
CA TYR A 26 -1.68 6.60 15.46
C TYR A 26 -2.93 6.70 14.59
N SER A 27 -2.96 5.97 13.51
CA SER A 27 -4.05 6.03 12.54
C SER A 27 -4.28 4.66 11.91
N VAL A 28 -5.53 4.34 11.67
CA VAL A 28 -5.97 3.12 10.98
C VAL A 28 -6.69 3.51 9.71
N LYS A 29 -6.40 2.80 8.61
CA LYS A 29 -7.12 2.93 7.36
C LYS A 29 -7.82 1.61 7.02
N VAL A 30 -9.05 1.73 6.53
CA VAL A 30 -9.76 0.63 5.87
C VAL A 30 -10.09 1.09 4.46
N GLU A 31 -9.69 0.31 3.47
CA GLU A 31 -9.95 0.62 2.08
C GLU A 31 -10.43 -0.60 1.31
N THR A 32 -11.28 -0.36 0.34
CA THR A 32 -11.71 -1.36 -0.65
C THR A 32 -11.39 -0.84 -2.05
N GLY A 33 -11.13 -1.72 -2.98
CA GLY A 33 -10.79 -1.38 -4.34
C GLY A 33 -11.36 -2.33 -5.37
N PHE A 34 -11.62 -1.77 -6.55
CA PHE A 34 -11.78 -2.52 -7.78
C PHE A 34 -10.46 -2.50 -8.54
N LEU A 35 -9.97 -3.67 -8.92
CA LEU A 35 -8.70 -3.87 -9.62
C LEU A 35 -8.98 -4.22 -11.08
N LYS A 36 -8.87 -3.24 -11.97
CA LYS A 36 -9.10 -3.44 -13.39
C LYS A 36 -7.84 -3.97 -14.06
N TYR A 37 -7.91 -5.16 -14.63
CA TYR A 37 -6.82 -5.74 -15.41
C TYR A 37 -6.51 -4.90 -16.65
N GLN A 38 -5.22 -4.78 -17.00
CA GLN A 38 -4.75 -4.11 -18.20
C GLN A 38 -3.98 -5.05 -19.13
N PHE A 39 -2.88 -5.59 -18.65
CA PHE A 39 -2.02 -6.49 -19.44
C PHE A 39 -1.06 -7.28 -18.53
N ASN A 40 -0.48 -8.33 -19.07
CA ASN A 40 0.60 -9.07 -18.43
C ASN A 40 1.94 -8.35 -18.60
N THR A 41 2.70 -8.20 -17.51
CA THR A 41 4.02 -7.55 -17.51
C THR A 41 5.12 -8.44 -18.09
N VAL A 42 4.89 -9.75 -18.14
CA VAL A 42 5.81 -10.75 -18.69
C VAL A 42 5.04 -11.64 -19.67
N HIS A 43 5.51 -11.70 -20.90
CA HIS A 43 5.05 -12.70 -21.88
C HIS A 43 5.92 -13.94 -21.72
N VAL A 44 5.32 -15.01 -21.27
CA VAL A 44 5.96 -16.32 -21.19
C VAL A 44 5.22 -17.26 -22.13
N ASP A 45 5.94 -17.91 -23.04
CA ASP A 45 5.39 -18.98 -23.88
C ASP A 45 5.13 -20.19 -22.97
N PRO A 46 3.87 -20.61 -22.76
CA PRO A 46 3.57 -21.70 -21.85
C PRO A 46 4.02 -23.03 -22.45
N GLY A 47 5.14 -23.56 -21.97
CA GLY A 47 5.52 -24.95 -22.23
C GLY A 47 4.55 -25.92 -21.54
N PRO A 48 4.56 -27.23 -21.90
CA PRO A 48 3.58 -28.20 -21.40
C PRO A 48 3.55 -28.40 -19.87
N ASN A 49 4.57 -27.93 -19.15
CA ASN A 49 4.65 -28.00 -17.69
C ASN A 49 4.63 -26.59 -17.03
N TRP A 50 4.33 -25.54 -17.80
CA TRP A 50 4.32 -24.21 -17.26
C TRP A 50 3.05 -23.97 -16.42
N LYS A 51 3.27 -23.60 -15.19
CA LYS A 51 2.22 -23.17 -14.27
C LYS A 51 2.28 -21.64 -14.21
N GLY A 52 1.62 -20.97 -15.14
CA GLY A 52 1.65 -19.51 -15.26
C GLY A 52 1.17 -18.77 -14.01
N TYR A 53 1.55 -17.51 -13.90
CA TYR A 53 1.21 -16.63 -12.80
C TYR A 53 0.28 -15.48 -13.21
N ASN A 54 -0.25 -15.56 -14.44
CA ASN A 54 -1.06 -14.51 -15.04
C ASN A 54 -2.49 -14.54 -14.50
N LEU A 55 -3.08 -13.38 -14.37
CA LEU A 55 -4.51 -13.25 -14.07
C LEU A 55 -5.40 -13.41 -15.31
N GLU A 56 -4.81 -13.63 -16.50
CA GLU A 56 -5.49 -13.93 -17.78
C GLU A 56 -6.65 -13.00 -18.15
N GLY A 57 -6.55 -11.73 -17.74
CA GLY A 57 -7.58 -10.74 -18.02
C GLY A 57 -8.61 -10.55 -16.89
N GLU A 58 -8.48 -11.30 -15.81
CA GLU A 58 -9.43 -11.25 -14.69
C GLU A 58 -9.31 -9.94 -13.91
N ASN A 59 -10.45 -9.31 -13.67
CA ASN A 59 -10.56 -8.19 -12.75
C ASN A 59 -10.65 -8.70 -11.31
N GLY A 60 -10.38 -7.83 -10.36
CA GLY A 60 -10.44 -8.20 -8.95
C GLY A 60 -11.08 -7.14 -8.08
N ILE A 61 -11.33 -7.54 -6.85
CA ILE A 61 -11.65 -6.66 -5.74
C ILE A 61 -10.66 -6.91 -4.61
N ASP A 62 -10.41 -5.88 -3.81
CA ASP A 62 -9.64 -6.03 -2.59
C ASP A 62 -10.27 -5.30 -1.39
N LEU A 63 -9.92 -5.79 -0.21
CA LEU A 63 -10.24 -5.18 1.07
C LEU A 63 -8.97 -5.14 1.91
N ASN A 64 -8.56 -3.95 2.32
CA ASN A 64 -7.32 -3.73 3.05
C ASN A 64 -7.57 -3.07 4.41
N VAL A 65 -6.84 -3.52 5.42
CA VAL A 65 -6.73 -2.87 6.73
C VAL A 65 -5.28 -2.48 6.94
N ILE A 66 -5.04 -1.21 7.24
CA ILE A 66 -3.70 -0.64 7.33
C ILE A 66 -3.56 0.07 8.67
N ASN A 67 -2.56 -0.31 9.43
CA ASN A 67 -2.19 0.33 10.70
C ASN A 67 -0.93 1.14 10.51
N GLY A 68 -0.89 2.35 11.04
CA GLY A 68 0.26 3.21 10.84
C GLY A 68 0.28 4.44 11.70
N ILE A 69 1.15 5.36 11.33
CA ILE A 69 1.43 6.59 12.03
C ILE A 69 1.36 7.75 11.04
N ASP A 70 0.56 8.76 11.40
CA ASP A 70 0.56 10.06 10.74
C ASP A 70 1.63 10.97 11.33
N PHE A 71 2.47 11.53 10.47
CA PHE A 71 3.50 12.49 10.84
C PHE A 71 3.21 13.87 10.27
N LYS A 72 3.09 14.87 11.14
CA LYS A 72 2.82 16.29 10.80
C LYS A 72 1.53 16.49 9.99
N ASN A 73 0.58 15.57 10.04
CA ASN A 73 -0.63 15.58 9.22
C ASN A 73 -0.35 15.72 7.70
N LYS A 74 0.79 15.20 7.25
CA LYS A 74 1.22 15.21 5.85
C LYS A 74 1.69 13.86 5.36
N TRP A 75 2.31 13.07 6.23
CA TRP A 75 2.88 11.79 5.89
C TRP A 75 2.20 10.71 6.71
N PHE A 76 1.78 9.65 6.06
CA PHE A 76 1.36 8.42 6.70
C PHE A 76 2.33 7.32 6.31
N ILE A 77 2.75 6.52 7.29
CA ILE A 77 3.57 5.32 7.09
C ILE A 77 2.89 4.20 7.87
N GLY A 78 2.59 3.09 7.19
CA GLY A 78 1.88 1.97 7.81
C GLY A 78 2.23 0.62 7.22
N ILE A 79 1.69 -0.40 7.84
CA ILE A 79 1.70 -1.79 7.38
C ILE A 79 0.26 -2.23 7.20
N GLY A 80 -0.03 -2.84 6.05
CA GLY A 80 -1.36 -3.31 5.68
C GLY A 80 -1.42 -4.81 5.42
N LEU A 81 -2.60 -5.34 5.68
CA LEU A 81 -3.02 -6.66 5.25
C LEU A 81 -4.23 -6.51 4.34
N GLY A 82 -4.26 -7.24 3.24
CA GLY A 82 -5.34 -7.18 2.26
C GLY A 82 -5.84 -8.57 1.90
N TYR A 83 -7.15 -8.67 1.71
CA TYR A 83 -7.79 -9.79 1.03
C TYR A 83 -7.98 -9.42 -0.44
N LEU A 84 -7.66 -10.34 -1.33
CA LEU A 84 -7.75 -10.21 -2.79
C LEU A 84 -8.71 -11.28 -3.33
N ASN A 85 -9.54 -10.89 -4.30
CA ASN A 85 -10.35 -11.83 -5.05
C ASN A 85 -10.36 -11.44 -6.53
N PHE A 86 -9.89 -12.33 -7.40
CA PHE A 86 -9.89 -12.18 -8.86
C PHE A 86 -10.75 -13.28 -9.47
N GLU A 87 -12.05 -12.97 -9.69
CA GLU A 87 -13.03 -13.87 -10.37
C GLU A 87 -13.02 -15.33 -9.85
N GLY A 88 -12.83 -15.52 -8.52
CA GLY A 88 -12.77 -16.82 -7.87
C GLY A 88 -11.38 -17.22 -7.36
N LEU A 89 -10.32 -16.54 -7.76
CA LEU A 89 -8.99 -16.68 -7.18
C LEU A 89 -8.90 -15.84 -5.92
N ASN A 90 -8.78 -16.50 -4.78
CA ASN A 90 -8.67 -15.82 -3.48
C ASN A 90 -7.21 -15.64 -3.11
N GLY A 91 -6.90 -14.54 -2.43
CA GLY A 91 -5.55 -14.27 -1.98
C GLY A 91 -5.45 -13.35 -0.79
N LEU A 92 -4.25 -13.27 -0.27
CA LEU A 92 -3.86 -12.32 0.77
C LEU A 92 -2.67 -11.50 0.29
N SER A 93 -2.62 -10.26 0.73
CA SER A 93 -1.46 -9.38 0.55
C SER A 93 -1.00 -8.82 1.88
N MET A 94 0.31 -8.58 1.98
CA MET A 94 0.95 -7.86 3.07
C MET A 94 1.85 -6.80 2.47
N PHE A 95 1.72 -5.55 2.93
CA PHE A 95 2.44 -4.44 2.30
C PHE A 95 2.75 -3.32 3.28
N SER A 96 3.80 -2.55 2.97
CA SER A 96 4.07 -1.23 3.55
C SER A 96 3.32 -0.19 2.75
N ASP A 97 2.75 0.80 3.43
CA ASP A 97 1.94 1.87 2.87
C ASP A 97 2.54 3.22 3.22
N PHE A 98 2.86 4.01 2.20
CA PHE A 98 3.42 5.35 2.33
C PHE A 98 2.47 6.33 1.64
N GLU A 99 2.05 7.37 2.36
CA GLU A 99 1.12 8.35 1.82
C GLU A 99 1.60 9.76 2.11
N TYR A 100 1.41 10.64 1.15
CA TYR A 100 1.74 12.05 1.25
C TYR A 100 0.54 12.92 0.92
N LEU A 101 0.22 13.82 1.85
CA LEU A 101 -0.82 14.85 1.75
C LEU A 101 -0.14 16.23 1.70
N PRO A 102 0.05 16.85 0.53
CA PRO A 102 0.83 18.08 0.39
C PRO A 102 0.20 19.28 1.12
N LEU A 103 -1.13 19.32 1.22
CA LEU A 103 -1.87 20.43 1.79
C LEU A 103 -2.46 20.07 3.16
N LYS A 104 -2.66 21.05 4.02
CA LYS A 104 -3.36 20.92 5.32
C LYS A 104 -4.80 21.45 5.24
N THR A 105 -5.43 21.39 4.07
CA THR A 105 -6.78 21.84 3.82
C THR A 105 -7.78 20.70 3.99
N ARG A 106 -9.07 21.02 4.10
CA ARG A 106 -10.14 20.03 4.22
C ARG A 106 -10.18 19.07 3.03
N LEU A 107 -9.88 19.58 1.83
CA LEU A 107 -9.69 18.81 0.62
C LEU A 107 -8.22 18.90 0.22
N THR A 108 -7.53 17.76 0.10
CA THR A 108 -6.12 17.74 -0.24
C THR A 108 -5.82 16.64 -1.26
N PRO A 109 -4.95 16.89 -2.26
CA PRO A 109 -4.40 15.84 -3.10
C PRO A 109 -3.69 14.78 -2.25
N LEU A 110 -3.65 13.56 -2.77
CA LEU A 110 -3.05 12.41 -2.11
C LEU A 110 -2.14 11.70 -3.10
N VAL A 111 -0.93 11.37 -2.66
CA VAL A 111 -0.02 10.46 -3.37
C VAL A 111 0.26 9.29 -2.45
N ASN A 112 0.12 8.07 -2.97
CA ASN A 112 0.28 6.85 -2.19
C ASN A 112 1.16 5.84 -2.91
N LEU A 113 2.05 5.21 -2.14
CA LEU A 113 2.94 4.13 -2.57
C LEU A 113 2.73 2.93 -1.67
N LYS A 114 2.58 1.75 -2.26
CA LYS A 114 2.59 0.47 -1.53
C LYS A 114 3.64 -0.46 -2.12
N PHE A 115 4.32 -1.18 -1.23
CA PHE A 115 5.25 -2.23 -1.59
C PHE A 115 5.04 -3.43 -0.68
N GLY A 116 4.99 -4.62 -1.26
CA GLY A 116 4.74 -5.80 -0.47
C GLY A 116 4.75 -7.09 -1.28
N TYR A 117 3.95 -8.00 -0.81
CA TYR A 117 3.84 -9.35 -1.35
C TYR A 117 2.36 -9.75 -1.38
N SER A 118 1.96 -10.47 -2.42
CA SER A 118 0.64 -11.08 -2.56
C SER A 118 0.77 -12.58 -2.79
N HIS A 119 -0.17 -13.34 -2.27
CA HIS A 119 -0.28 -14.78 -2.49
C HIS A 119 -1.70 -15.11 -2.89
N LEU A 120 -1.88 -15.78 -4.03
CA LEU A 120 -3.18 -16.26 -4.51
C LEU A 120 -3.27 -17.78 -4.38
N TRP A 121 -4.40 -18.26 -3.88
CA TRP A 121 -4.75 -19.68 -3.85
C TRP A 121 -5.70 -20.02 -5.01
N ASN A 122 -6.00 -21.29 -5.15
CA ASN A 122 -6.90 -21.86 -6.17
C ASN A 122 -6.39 -21.72 -7.60
N GLN A 123 -5.17 -21.24 -7.79
CA GLN A 123 -4.55 -21.14 -9.12
C GLN A 123 -3.70 -22.37 -9.43
N TYR A 124 -3.00 -22.92 -8.44
CA TYR A 124 -2.17 -24.14 -8.51
C TYR A 124 -2.12 -24.82 -7.14
N GLU A 125 -1.54 -26.04 -7.05
CA GLU A 125 -1.51 -26.86 -5.83
C GLU A 125 -1.11 -26.10 -4.54
N ASN A 126 -0.14 -25.18 -4.64
CA ASN A 126 0.35 -24.39 -3.49
C ASN A 126 0.05 -22.89 -3.61
N GLY A 127 -0.74 -22.48 -4.60
CA GLY A 127 -0.97 -21.07 -4.93
C GLY A 127 0.26 -20.41 -5.57
N THR A 128 0.13 -19.14 -5.85
CA THR A 128 1.18 -18.33 -6.48
C THR A 128 1.48 -17.08 -5.67
N GLY A 129 2.77 -16.84 -5.42
CA GLY A 129 3.25 -15.68 -4.69
C GLY A 129 3.98 -14.71 -5.60
N ALA A 130 3.73 -13.41 -5.44
CA ALA A 130 4.37 -12.37 -6.23
C ALA A 130 4.63 -11.10 -5.42
N GLY A 131 5.63 -10.33 -5.83
CA GLY A 131 5.83 -8.97 -5.35
C GLY A 131 4.63 -8.09 -5.70
N LEU A 132 4.38 -7.08 -4.87
CA LEU A 132 3.34 -6.09 -5.04
C LEU A 132 3.98 -4.69 -5.01
N ALA A 133 3.69 -3.88 -6.03
CA ALA A 133 4.06 -2.47 -6.07
C ALA A 133 2.89 -1.65 -6.61
N GLU A 134 2.49 -0.62 -5.88
CA GLU A 134 1.37 0.25 -6.24
C GLU A 134 1.78 1.72 -6.12
N LEU A 135 1.42 2.51 -7.13
CA LEU A 135 1.48 3.98 -7.11
C LEU A 135 0.11 4.52 -7.44
N CYS A 136 -0.48 5.26 -6.50
CA CYS A 136 -1.78 5.89 -6.66
C CYS A 136 -1.74 7.40 -6.42
N PHE A 137 -2.64 8.08 -7.11
CA PHE A 137 -2.96 9.49 -6.91
C PHE A 137 -4.45 9.61 -6.56
N GLY A 138 -4.78 10.56 -5.71
CA GLY A 138 -6.16 10.68 -5.25
C GLY A 138 -6.45 11.98 -4.54
N ILE A 139 -7.56 11.97 -3.83
CA ILE A 139 -8.07 13.09 -3.06
C ILE A 139 -8.48 12.57 -1.69
N ASN A 140 -8.01 13.26 -0.65
CA ASN A 140 -8.42 13.07 0.74
C ASN A 140 -9.35 14.20 1.15
N PHE A 141 -10.47 13.85 1.78
CA PHE A 141 -11.45 14.80 2.34
C PHE A 141 -11.57 14.58 3.84
N LYS A 142 -11.22 15.60 4.60
CA LYS A 142 -11.31 15.61 6.07
C LYS A 142 -12.75 15.88 6.49
N LEU A 143 -13.45 14.82 6.97
CA LEU A 143 -14.80 14.93 7.48
C LEU A 143 -14.85 15.58 8.87
N THR A 144 -14.00 15.08 9.78
CA THR A 144 -13.83 15.58 11.14
C THR A 144 -12.34 15.68 11.47
N GLU A 145 -12.00 16.07 12.69
CA GLU A 145 -10.61 16.07 13.15
C GLU A 145 -9.96 14.67 13.22
N ARG A 146 -10.80 13.63 13.28
CA ARG A 146 -10.36 12.23 13.45
C ARG A 146 -10.81 11.30 12.32
N LEU A 147 -11.55 11.82 11.34
CA LEU A 147 -12.13 10.98 10.29
C LEU A 147 -11.90 11.63 8.93
N ASP A 148 -11.16 10.95 8.11
CA ASP A 148 -10.94 11.28 6.71
C ASP A 148 -11.56 10.22 5.81
N ILE A 149 -12.09 10.63 4.67
CA ILE A 149 -12.44 9.75 3.55
C ILE A 149 -11.55 10.06 2.36
N TYR A 150 -11.20 9.07 1.58
CA TYR A 150 -10.37 9.28 0.40
C TYR A 150 -10.75 8.36 -0.74
N THR A 151 -10.41 8.82 -1.94
CA THR A 151 -10.44 8.00 -3.14
C THR A 151 -9.13 8.16 -3.90
N LYS A 152 -8.65 7.09 -4.49
CA LYS A 152 -7.39 7.09 -5.26
C LYS A 152 -7.43 6.06 -6.38
N SER A 153 -6.64 6.32 -7.44
CA SER A 153 -6.44 5.42 -8.56
C SER A 153 -5.02 5.56 -9.08
N GLY A 154 -4.52 4.57 -9.79
CA GLY A 154 -3.15 4.57 -10.30
C GLY A 154 -2.76 3.26 -10.94
N PHE A 155 -1.59 2.75 -10.58
CA PHE A 155 -1.00 1.56 -11.17
C PHE A 155 -0.61 0.58 -10.08
N LEU A 156 -1.00 -0.68 -10.24
CA LEU A 156 -0.64 -1.80 -9.40
C LEU A 156 0.01 -2.88 -10.25
N ILE A 157 1.20 -3.32 -9.86
CA ILE A 157 1.87 -4.47 -10.45
C ILE A 157 1.91 -5.58 -9.40
N THR A 158 1.31 -6.72 -9.73
CA THR A 158 1.35 -7.94 -8.93
C THR A 158 0.96 -9.12 -9.80
N GLN A 159 1.33 -10.35 -9.43
CA GLN A 159 1.00 -11.58 -10.16
C GLN A 159 1.34 -11.47 -11.66
N GLN A 160 2.51 -10.89 -11.97
CA GLN A 160 2.99 -10.62 -13.34
C GLN A 160 1.98 -9.87 -14.23
N SER A 161 1.07 -9.14 -13.63
CA SER A 161 0.03 -8.38 -14.29
C SER A 161 0.04 -6.93 -13.85
N MET A 162 -0.34 -6.06 -14.76
CA MET A 162 -0.60 -4.66 -14.46
C MET A 162 -2.09 -4.42 -14.32
N LEU A 163 -2.47 -3.77 -13.24
CA LEU A 163 -3.85 -3.46 -12.87
C LEU A 163 -4.01 -1.96 -12.64
N ILE A 164 -5.19 -1.43 -12.88
CA ILE A 164 -5.58 -0.09 -12.44
C ILE A 164 -6.48 -0.23 -11.22
N PRO A 165 -5.98 0.05 -10.01
CA PRO A 165 -6.80 0.08 -8.81
C PRO A 165 -7.67 1.34 -8.79
N ILE A 166 -8.94 1.21 -8.41
CA ILE A 166 -9.85 2.30 -8.05
C ILE A 166 -10.26 2.04 -6.62
N ARG A 167 -9.79 2.86 -5.69
CA ARG A 167 -9.93 2.63 -4.24
C ARG A 167 -10.73 3.71 -3.55
N PHE A 168 -11.52 3.26 -2.57
CA PHE A 168 -12.19 4.11 -1.60
C PHE A 168 -11.75 3.69 -0.20
N GLY A 169 -11.51 4.64 0.67
CA GLY A 169 -11.05 4.34 2.02
C GLY A 169 -11.49 5.37 3.04
N ILE A 170 -11.41 4.92 4.29
CA ILE A 170 -11.67 5.72 5.49
C ILE A 170 -10.41 5.64 6.36
N ARG A 171 -10.02 6.76 6.96
CA ARG A 171 -8.95 6.87 7.94
C ARG A 171 -9.48 7.45 9.23
N PHE A 172 -9.08 6.87 10.37
CA PHE A 172 -9.40 7.30 11.74
C PHE A 172 -8.24 7.06 12.71
#